data_112dd4d10443196d46112a1a129125dc
#
_entry.id   112dd4d10443196d46112a1a129125dc
#
_cell.length_a   1.000
_cell.length_b   1.000
_cell.length_c   1.000
_cell.angle_alpha   90.00
_cell.angle_beta   90.00
_cell.angle_gamma   90.00
#
_symmetry.space_group_name_H-M   'P 1'
#
loop_
_entity.id
_entity.type
_entity.pdbx_description
1 polymer ?
#
loop_
_entity_poly.entity_id
_entity_poly.type
_entity_poly.pdbx_seq_one_letter_code
_entity_poly.pdbx_strand_id
1 'polypeptide(L)'
;MIFNYKSVLLNETVDSLCVKPQGIYVDGTLGGGGHASEVAARLGDGGRLIGIDQDADAIAAASERLAPFGDKITVVRSNYERIAQVLDELEIPQVDGIYLDLGVSSFQLDTAERGFTYREDDAPLDMRMDQRNEQTAKDIVNTYSEMELYRIIRDYGEDRFAKNIAKHIVQARQKKEIETTGELTEIIRASIPAKVRATGGHPAKRTFQAIRIELNRELDVLEDSIDTMIERLAPGGRLSIITFHSLEDRIVKNRFRTNENPCICPPDFPVCVCGRKSRGRVITRKPILPTDQEMEENPRSKSAKLRVFEKS
;
A
#
# COMPACT_ATOMS: atom_id res chain seq x y z
N MET A 1 -16.82 -16.86 -5.62
CA MET A 1 -15.97 -16.48 -6.80
C MET A 1 -14.55 -16.90 -6.50
N ILE A 2 -13.91 -17.69 -7.33
CA ILE A 2 -12.50 -18.09 -7.12
C ILE A 2 -11.65 -16.91 -7.59
N PHE A 3 -11.04 -16.19 -6.63
CA PHE A 3 -10.08 -15.12 -6.91
C PHE A 3 -8.77 -15.76 -7.41
N ASN A 4 -8.59 -15.86 -8.71
CA ASN A 4 -7.38 -16.40 -9.32
C ASN A 4 -6.38 -15.28 -9.65
N TYR A 5 -6.18 -14.35 -8.70
CA TYR A 5 -5.20 -13.28 -8.87
C TYR A 5 -3.82 -13.75 -8.42
N LYS A 6 -2.84 -13.60 -9.33
CA LYS A 6 -1.45 -13.86 -9.04
C LYS A 6 -0.88 -12.70 -8.21
N SER A 7 -0.38 -13.00 -7.01
CA SER A 7 0.28 -11.98 -6.17
C SER A 7 1.55 -11.47 -6.85
N VAL A 8 1.81 -10.17 -6.70
CA VAL A 8 2.96 -9.49 -7.30
C VAL A 8 4.22 -9.82 -6.52
N LEU A 9 5.34 -10.14 -7.21
CA LEU A 9 6.62 -10.48 -6.60
C LEU A 9 6.48 -11.56 -5.51
N LEU A 10 5.61 -12.57 -5.74
CA LEU A 10 5.24 -13.57 -4.73
C LEU A 10 6.45 -14.29 -4.16
N ASN A 11 7.24 -14.91 -5.03
CA ASN A 11 8.40 -15.69 -4.61
C ASN A 11 9.46 -14.82 -3.97
N GLU A 12 9.76 -13.68 -4.58
CA GLU A 12 10.76 -12.73 -4.11
C GLU A 12 10.41 -12.20 -2.70
N THR A 13 9.14 -11.95 -2.45
CA THR A 13 8.68 -11.47 -1.13
C THR A 13 8.81 -12.56 -0.08
N VAL A 14 8.30 -13.76 -0.36
CA VAL A 14 8.33 -14.87 0.60
C VAL A 14 9.75 -15.36 0.86
N ASP A 15 10.58 -15.43 -0.18
CA ASP A 15 12.00 -15.81 -0.04
C ASP A 15 12.79 -14.76 0.75
N SER A 16 12.48 -13.46 0.57
CA SER A 16 13.14 -12.40 1.31
C SER A 16 12.90 -12.46 2.81
N LEU A 17 11.79 -13.05 3.25
CA LEU A 17 11.45 -13.22 4.67
C LEU A 17 12.29 -14.31 5.35
N CYS A 18 12.96 -15.22 4.60
CA CYS A 18 13.69 -16.37 5.15
C CYS A 18 12.83 -17.17 6.14
N VAL A 19 11.64 -17.59 5.69
CA VAL A 19 10.62 -18.21 6.54
C VAL A 19 11.17 -19.38 7.33
N LYS A 20 11.09 -19.27 8.67
CA LYS A 20 11.42 -20.34 9.63
C LYS A 20 10.16 -21.17 9.90
N PRO A 21 10.23 -22.51 9.92
CA PRO A 21 9.03 -23.33 10.15
C PRO A 21 8.25 -23.02 11.43
N GLN A 22 8.95 -22.62 12.48
CA GLN A 22 8.34 -22.27 13.79
C GLN A 22 8.24 -20.78 14.02
N GLY A 23 8.51 -19.95 13.00
CA GLY A 23 8.49 -18.50 13.09
C GLY A 23 7.10 -17.91 13.14
N ILE A 24 7.03 -16.66 13.57
CA ILE A 24 5.81 -15.85 13.60
C ILE A 24 5.92 -14.74 12.55
N TYR A 25 4.94 -14.66 11.67
CA TYR A 25 4.92 -13.71 10.56
C TYR A 25 3.66 -12.85 10.57
N VAL A 26 3.77 -11.64 10.03
CA VAL A 26 2.62 -10.73 9.85
C VAL A 26 2.51 -10.35 8.39
N ASP A 27 1.34 -10.57 7.83
CA ASP A 27 0.88 -9.94 6.60
C ASP A 27 0.06 -8.71 6.98
N GLY A 28 0.60 -7.51 6.76
CA GLY A 28 -0.08 -6.27 7.14
C GLY A 28 -1.10 -5.79 6.10
N THR A 29 -1.15 -6.45 4.94
CA THR A 29 -2.03 -6.13 3.80
C THR A 29 -2.56 -7.42 3.19
N LEU A 30 -3.31 -8.18 3.99
CA LEU A 30 -3.70 -9.57 3.71
C LEU A 30 -4.35 -9.74 2.32
N GLY A 31 -5.16 -8.76 1.90
CA GLY A 31 -5.87 -8.83 0.64
C GLY A 31 -6.61 -10.15 0.45
N GLY A 32 -6.45 -10.79 -0.70
CA GLY A 32 -7.03 -12.12 -0.94
C GLY A 32 -6.18 -13.30 -0.44
N GLY A 33 -5.17 -13.06 0.41
CA GLY A 33 -4.37 -14.08 1.07
C GLY A 33 -3.36 -14.82 0.17
N GLY A 34 -2.95 -14.23 -0.96
CA GLY A 34 -2.04 -14.90 -1.89
C GLY A 34 -0.63 -15.08 -1.33
N HIS A 35 0.01 -14.01 -0.85
CA HIS A 35 1.30 -14.10 -0.14
C HIS A 35 1.16 -14.91 1.15
N ALA A 36 0.08 -14.67 1.92
CA ALA A 36 -0.20 -15.37 3.16
C ALA A 36 -0.27 -16.90 2.99
N SER A 37 -0.90 -17.38 1.92
CA SER A 37 -0.99 -18.81 1.59
C SER A 37 0.41 -19.43 1.37
N GLU A 38 1.30 -18.74 0.67
CA GLU A 38 2.65 -19.21 0.39
C GLU A 38 3.54 -19.20 1.65
N VAL A 39 3.41 -18.17 2.50
CA VAL A 39 4.08 -18.14 3.82
C VAL A 39 3.55 -19.26 4.70
N ALA A 40 2.23 -19.43 4.79
CA ALA A 40 1.60 -20.49 5.60
C ALA A 40 2.02 -21.90 5.19
N ALA A 41 2.19 -22.13 3.88
CA ALA A 41 2.68 -23.42 3.35
C ALA A 41 4.12 -23.76 3.79
N ARG A 42 4.94 -22.75 4.11
CA ARG A 42 6.32 -22.93 4.62
C ARG A 42 6.38 -23.06 6.14
N LEU A 43 5.28 -22.82 6.86
CA LEU A 43 5.21 -22.95 8.31
C LEU A 43 4.99 -24.41 8.74
N GLY A 44 5.80 -24.86 9.69
CA GLY A 44 5.67 -26.15 10.37
C GLY A 44 4.79 -26.06 11.63
N ASP A 45 4.94 -27.05 12.50
CA ASP A 45 4.25 -27.07 13.78
C ASP A 45 4.80 -25.97 14.69
N GLY A 46 3.89 -25.19 15.29
CA GLY A 46 4.22 -24.03 16.13
C GLY A 46 4.46 -22.72 15.36
N GLY A 47 4.55 -22.75 14.03
CA GLY A 47 4.60 -21.53 13.21
C GLY A 47 3.23 -20.83 13.17
N ARG A 48 3.23 -19.50 13.13
CA ARG A 48 2.02 -18.66 13.13
C ARG A 48 2.09 -17.58 12.06
N LEU A 49 0.95 -17.29 11.44
CA LEU A 49 0.78 -16.15 10.53
C LEU A 49 -0.42 -15.30 10.99
N ILE A 50 -0.16 -14.02 11.19
CA ILE A 50 -1.17 -13.02 11.50
C ILE A 50 -1.45 -12.24 10.23
N GLY A 51 -2.67 -12.29 9.71
CA GLY A 51 -3.12 -11.50 8.57
C GLY A 51 -3.93 -10.29 9.03
N ILE A 52 -3.54 -9.11 8.63
CA ILE A 52 -4.21 -7.85 8.95
C ILE A 52 -4.76 -7.25 7.66
N ASP A 53 -6.03 -6.89 7.64
CA ASP A 53 -6.64 -6.07 6.60
C ASP A 53 -7.77 -5.22 7.17
N GLN A 54 -8.02 -4.08 6.57
CA GLN A 54 -9.14 -3.20 6.94
C GLN A 54 -10.40 -3.50 6.14
N ASP A 55 -10.26 -4.15 4.98
CA ASP A 55 -11.33 -4.47 4.06
C ASP A 55 -12.00 -5.80 4.42
N ALA A 56 -13.31 -5.75 4.72
CA ALA A 56 -14.08 -6.96 5.07
C ALA A 56 -14.15 -7.98 3.92
N ASP A 57 -14.21 -7.52 2.67
CA ASP A 57 -14.29 -8.40 1.51
C ASP A 57 -12.96 -9.14 1.30
N ALA A 58 -11.84 -8.44 1.50
CA ALA A 58 -10.50 -9.04 1.48
C ALA A 58 -10.36 -10.11 2.57
N ILE A 59 -10.79 -9.81 3.80
CA ILE A 59 -10.78 -10.75 4.93
C ILE A 59 -11.60 -12.00 4.62
N ALA A 60 -12.80 -11.84 4.06
CA ALA A 60 -13.66 -12.98 3.73
C ALA A 60 -12.97 -13.90 2.71
N ALA A 61 -12.41 -13.34 1.63
CA ALA A 61 -11.70 -14.09 0.60
C ALA A 61 -10.42 -14.77 1.13
N ALA A 62 -9.65 -14.07 1.96
CA ALA A 62 -8.45 -14.63 2.57
C ALA A 62 -8.79 -15.75 3.56
N SER A 63 -9.83 -15.58 4.36
CA SER A 63 -10.27 -16.61 5.34
C SER A 63 -10.65 -17.91 4.65
N GLU A 64 -11.36 -17.85 3.52
CA GLU A 64 -11.68 -19.02 2.70
C GLU A 64 -10.40 -19.69 2.16
N ARG A 65 -9.48 -18.92 1.57
CA ARG A 65 -8.22 -19.42 1.03
C ARG A 65 -7.31 -20.03 2.07
N LEU A 66 -7.25 -19.44 3.25
CA LEU A 66 -6.34 -19.84 4.32
C LEU A 66 -6.93 -20.92 5.26
N ALA A 67 -8.21 -21.25 5.12
CA ALA A 67 -8.87 -22.29 5.92
C ALA A 67 -8.12 -23.63 6.01
N PRO A 68 -7.44 -24.12 4.93
CA PRO A 68 -6.68 -25.37 5.01
C PRO A 68 -5.50 -25.36 5.99
N PHE A 69 -5.02 -24.16 6.39
CA PHE A 69 -3.88 -24.03 7.31
C PHE A 69 -4.29 -24.03 8.79
N GLY A 70 -5.60 -23.99 9.09
CA GLY A 70 -6.14 -24.15 10.44
C GLY A 70 -5.60 -23.12 11.45
N ASP A 71 -5.23 -23.62 12.62
CA ASP A 71 -4.83 -22.80 13.78
C ASP A 71 -3.53 -22.01 13.60
N LYS A 72 -2.79 -22.25 12.51
CA LYS A 72 -1.59 -21.44 12.17
C LYS A 72 -1.95 -20.00 11.80
N ILE A 73 -3.20 -19.74 11.42
CA ILE A 73 -3.64 -18.46 10.86
C ILE A 73 -4.52 -17.72 11.87
N THR A 74 -4.18 -16.45 12.08
CA THR A 74 -5.04 -15.51 12.81
C THR A 74 -5.34 -14.33 11.90
N VAL A 75 -6.61 -14.06 11.61
CA VAL A 75 -7.02 -12.92 10.77
C VAL A 75 -7.62 -11.83 11.65
N VAL A 76 -7.13 -10.60 11.49
CA VAL A 76 -7.54 -9.44 12.29
C VAL A 76 -8.02 -8.32 11.37
N ARG A 77 -9.23 -7.82 11.59
CA ARG A 77 -9.75 -6.66 10.87
C ARG A 77 -9.22 -5.37 11.48
N SER A 78 -8.10 -4.87 10.96
CA SER A 78 -7.44 -3.65 11.42
C SER A 78 -6.65 -3.02 10.27
N ASN A 79 -6.15 -1.80 10.49
CA ASN A 79 -5.12 -1.23 9.64
C ASN A 79 -3.75 -1.60 10.22
N TYR A 80 -2.74 -1.82 9.36
CA TYR A 80 -1.36 -2.13 9.79
C TYR A 80 -0.71 -0.98 10.60
N GLU A 81 -1.26 0.23 10.58
CA GLU A 81 -0.92 1.32 11.50
C GLU A 81 -1.00 0.87 12.98
N ARG A 82 -1.91 -0.06 13.27
CA ARG A 82 -2.13 -0.60 14.62
C ARG A 82 -1.44 -1.93 14.87
N ILE A 83 -0.41 -2.27 14.09
CA ILE A 83 0.29 -3.56 14.22
C ILE A 83 0.79 -3.83 15.64
N ALA A 84 1.31 -2.80 16.33
CA ALA A 84 1.75 -2.96 17.71
C ALA A 84 0.61 -3.37 18.65
N GLN A 85 -0.54 -2.71 18.54
CA GLN A 85 -1.73 -3.02 19.33
C GLN A 85 -2.25 -4.44 19.03
N VAL A 86 -2.31 -4.82 17.75
CA VAL A 86 -2.72 -6.17 17.34
C VAL A 86 -1.80 -7.23 17.95
N LEU A 87 -0.50 -7.02 17.91
CA LEU A 87 0.47 -7.96 18.49
C LEU A 87 0.39 -8.01 20.03
N ASP A 88 0.15 -6.87 20.68
CA ASP A 88 -0.03 -6.82 22.13
C ASP A 88 -1.29 -7.57 22.58
N GLU A 89 -2.42 -7.42 21.87
CA GLU A 89 -3.68 -8.15 22.12
C GLU A 89 -3.53 -9.66 21.90
N LEU A 90 -2.62 -10.08 21.02
CA LEU A 90 -2.29 -11.49 20.78
C LEU A 90 -1.17 -12.02 21.68
N GLU A 91 -0.66 -11.20 22.61
CA GLU A 91 0.47 -11.52 23.51
C GLU A 91 1.75 -11.93 22.76
N ILE A 92 1.98 -11.31 21.57
CA ILE A 92 3.16 -11.54 20.72
C ILE A 92 4.11 -10.34 20.83
N PRO A 93 5.21 -10.44 21.56
CA PRO A 93 6.12 -9.31 21.75
C PRO A 93 6.93 -8.99 20.49
N GLN A 94 7.33 -10.00 19.73
CA GLN A 94 8.15 -9.88 18.53
C GLN A 94 7.79 -10.95 17.50
N VAL A 95 8.09 -10.65 16.22
CA VAL A 95 7.83 -11.54 15.08
C VAL A 95 9.08 -11.73 14.22
N ASP A 96 9.18 -12.85 13.50
CA ASP A 96 10.30 -13.18 12.64
C ASP A 96 10.26 -12.47 11.29
N GLY A 97 9.09 -12.02 10.85
CA GLY A 97 8.97 -11.23 9.64
C GLY A 97 7.63 -10.52 9.52
N ILE A 98 7.67 -9.39 8.82
CA ILE A 98 6.50 -8.58 8.48
C ILE A 98 6.61 -8.27 6.99
N TYR A 99 5.50 -8.32 6.28
CA TYR A 99 5.45 -7.87 4.89
C TYR A 99 4.19 -7.09 4.58
N LEU A 100 4.34 -6.19 3.61
CA LEU A 100 3.27 -5.36 3.06
C LEU A 100 3.28 -5.45 1.54
N ASP A 101 2.09 -5.64 0.95
CA ASP A 101 1.80 -5.47 -0.48
C ASP A 101 0.90 -4.23 -0.61
N LEU A 102 1.53 -3.05 -0.83
CA LEU A 102 0.84 -1.78 -0.73
C LEU A 102 -0.11 -1.52 -1.91
N GLY A 103 -0.99 -0.57 -1.73
CA GLY A 103 -1.94 -0.12 -2.73
C GLY A 103 -3.30 -0.82 -2.65
N VAL A 104 -3.96 -0.96 -3.79
CA VAL A 104 -5.31 -1.53 -3.91
C VAL A 104 -5.27 -2.99 -4.28
N SER A 105 -6.13 -3.79 -3.67
CA SER A 105 -6.30 -5.19 -4.06
C SER A 105 -6.91 -5.31 -5.46
N SER A 106 -6.63 -6.43 -6.13
CA SER A 106 -7.26 -6.71 -7.42
C SER A 106 -8.79 -6.73 -7.31
N PHE A 107 -9.33 -7.21 -6.20
CA PHE A 107 -10.77 -7.20 -5.93
C PHE A 107 -11.34 -5.78 -5.91
N GLN A 108 -10.68 -4.84 -5.22
CA GLN A 108 -11.11 -3.45 -5.18
C GLN A 108 -11.10 -2.80 -6.57
N LEU A 109 -10.12 -3.13 -7.42
CA LEU A 109 -10.03 -2.60 -8.79
C LEU A 109 -11.09 -3.21 -9.73
N ASP A 110 -11.45 -4.47 -9.54
CA ASP A 110 -12.34 -5.20 -10.44
C ASP A 110 -13.80 -5.17 -9.97
N THR A 111 -14.07 -4.62 -8.79
CA THR A 111 -15.42 -4.39 -8.25
C THR A 111 -15.81 -2.94 -8.49
N ALA A 112 -16.63 -2.69 -9.51
CA ALA A 112 -17.00 -1.34 -9.94
C ALA A 112 -17.60 -0.50 -8.79
N GLU A 113 -18.43 -1.12 -7.96
CA GLU A 113 -19.14 -0.50 -6.83
C GLU A 113 -18.17 0.06 -5.76
N ARG A 114 -16.91 -0.38 -5.75
CA ARG A 114 -15.88 0.14 -4.84
C ARG A 114 -15.27 1.47 -5.32
N GLY A 115 -15.50 1.87 -6.56
CA GLY A 115 -15.11 3.17 -7.11
C GLY A 115 -13.61 3.41 -7.32
N PHE A 116 -12.77 2.38 -7.25
CA PHE A 116 -11.32 2.50 -7.48
C PHE A 116 -10.95 2.56 -8.96
N THR A 117 -11.84 2.09 -9.83
CA THR A 117 -11.58 2.03 -11.27
C THR A 117 -12.06 3.31 -11.98
N TYR A 118 -11.26 3.77 -12.92
CA TYR A 118 -11.62 4.86 -13.85
C TYR A 118 -12.03 4.32 -15.23
N ARG A 119 -12.34 3.02 -15.33
CA ARG A 119 -12.72 2.35 -16.57
C ARG A 119 -14.23 2.11 -16.67
N GLU A 120 -14.93 2.23 -15.57
CA GLU A 120 -16.37 2.08 -15.46
C GLU A 120 -17.01 3.46 -15.24
N ASP A 121 -17.91 3.87 -16.13
CA ASP A 121 -18.45 5.23 -16.12
C ASP A 121 -19.51 5.45 -15.03
N ASP A 122 -20.27 4.41 -14.70
CA ASP A 122 -21.40 4.50 -13.76
C ASP A 122 -21.04 4.09 -12.32
N ALA A 123 -19.76 3.80 -12.04
CA ALA A 123 -19.32 3.39 -10.71
C ALA A 123 -19.38 4.59 -9.73
N PRO A 124 -19.81 4.39 -8.46
CA PRO A 124 -19.83 5.45 -7.46
C PRO A 124 -18.41 5.90 -7.11
N LEU A 125 -18.24 7.17 -6.74
CA LEU A 125 -16.99 7.72 -6.23
C LEU A 125 -16.81 7.37 -4.74
N ASP A 126 -16.56 6.09 -4.43
CA ASP A 126 -16.35 5.61 -3.05
C ASP A 126 -14.87 5.63 -2.67
N MET A 127 -14.05 4.74 -3.19
CA MET A 127 -12.60 4.56 -2.95
C MET A 127 -12.20 4.29 -1.50
N ARG A 128 -13.12 3.97 -0.59
CA ARG A 128 -12.77 3.60 0.79
C ARG A 128 -12.18 2.19 0.82
N MET A 129 -11.01 2.04 1.40
CA MET A 129 -10.46 0.72 1.73
C MET A 129 -11.18 0.14 2.95
N ASP A 130 -11.41 0.95 3.98
CA ASP A 130 -12.27 0.60 5.12
C ASP A 130 -13.65 1.23 4.94
N GLN A 131 -14.64 0.41 4.63
CA GLN A 131 -16.02 0.88 4.41
C GLN A 131 -16.72 1.39 5.69
N ARG A 132 -16.09 1.27 6.88
CA ARG A 132 -16.57 1.89 8.13
C ARG A 132 -16.30 3.40 8.18
N ASN A 133 -15.37 3.90 7.35
CA ASN A 133 -15.11 5.34 7.25
C ASN A 133 -16.34 6.03 6.65
N GLU A 134 -16.68 7.20 7.18
CA GLU A 134 -17.82 7.97 6.68
C GLU A 134 -17.48 8.71 5.38
N GLN A 135 -16.26 9.28 5.28
CA GLN A 135 -15.81 10.05 4.13
C GLN A 135 -15.53 9.15 2.92
N THR A 136 -15.98 9.57 1.75
CA THR A 136 -15.78 8.92 0.45
C THR A 136 -14.98 9.81 -0.51
N ALA A 137 -14.57 9.26 -1.65
CA ALA A 137 -13.96 10.06 -2.74
C ALA A 137 -14.93 11.13 -3.27
N LYS A 138 -16.25 10.85 -3.27
CA LYS A 138 -17.30 11.80 -3.62
C LYS A 138 -17.23 13.04 -2.72
N ASP A 139 -17.06 12.85 -1.41
CA ASP A 139 -16.96 13.95 -0.47
C ASP A 139 -15.74 14.81 -0.74
N ILE A 140 -14.57 14.21 -0.96
CA ILE A 140 -13.35 14.94 -1.31
C ILE A 140 -13.58 15.81 -2.56
N VAL A 141 -14.10 15.23 -3.63
CA VAL A 141 -14.32 15.92 -4.90
C VAL A 141 -15.31 17.06 -4.77
N ASN A 142 -16.37 16.89 -3.96
CA ASN A 142 -17.45 17.86 -3.85
C ASN A 142 -17.25 18.90 -2.73
N THR A 143 -16.40 18.63 -1.72
CA THR A 143 -16.28 19.54 -0.55
C THR A 143 -14.92 20.24 -0.44
N TYR A 144 -13.83 19.62 -0.87
CA TYR A 144 -12.50 20.21 -0.77
C TYR A 144 -12.42 21.52 -1.58
N SER A 145 -11.71 22.51 -1.05
CA SER A 145 -11.43 23.77 -1.78
C SER A 145 -10.56 23.50 -3.03
N GLU A 146 -10.55 24.44 -3.97
CA GLU A 146 -9.69 24.35 -5.17
C GLU A 146 -8.21 24.19 -4.78
N MET A 147 -7.78 24.85 -3.70
CA MET A 147 -6.40 24.77 -3.22
C MET A 147 -6.07 23.38 -2.63
N GLU A 148 -6.98 22.79 -1.88
CA GLU A 148 -6.80 21.43 -1.33
C GLU A 148 -6.78 20.40 -2.44
N LEU A 149 -7.70 20.45 -3.41
CA LEU A 149 -7.69 19.59 -4.60
C LEU A 149 -6.39 19.76 -5.39
N TYR A 150 -5.95 21.01 -5.62
CA TYR A 150 -4.67 21.26 -6.28
C TYR A 150 -3.50 20.63 -5.52
N ARG A 151 -3.45 20.79 -4.18
CA ARG A 151 -2.41 20.21 -3.33
C ARG A 151 -2.34 18.70 -3.50
N ILE A 152 -3.45 17.99 -3.31
CA ILE A 152 -3.43 16.52 -3.37
C ILE A 152 -3.11 16.00 -4.78
N ILE A 153 -3.66 16.62 -5.84
CA ILE A 153 -3.39 16.19 -7.22
C ILE A 153 -1.94 16.46 -7.62
N ARG A 154 -1.33 17.57 -7.13
CA ARG A 154 0.07 17.89 -7.35
C ARG A 154 0.98 16.94 -6.56
N ASP A 155 0.74 16.78 -5.26
CA ASP A 155 1.66 16.13 -4.33
C ASP A 155 1.52 14.60 -4.37
N TYR A 156 0.30 14.07 -4.47
CA TYR A 156 0.03 12.63 -4.48
C TYR A 156 -0.18 12.07 -5.89
N GLY A 157 -0.67 12.88 -6.81
CA GLY A 157 -0.80 12.50 -8.22
C GLY A 157 0.47 12.77 -9.04
N GLU A 158 1.37 13.63 -8.56
CA GLU A 158 2.51 14.14 -9.32
C GLU A 158 2.08 14.63 -10.73
N ASP A 159 0.88 15.26 -10.81
CA ASP A 159 0.28 15.67 -12.08
C ASP A 159 0.59 17.13 -12.39
N ARG A 160 1.21 17.37 -13.54
CA ARG A 160 1.54 18.72 -14.02
C ARG A 160 0.33 19.59 -14.33
N PHE A 161 -0.84 18.98 -14.54
CA PHE A 161 -2.09 19.68 -14.80
C PHE A 161 -2.95 19.86 -13.56
N ALA A 162 -2.44 19.56 -12.38
CA ALA A 162 -3.14 19.59 -11.10
C ALA A 162 -3.97 20.87 -10.88
N LYS A 163 -3.39 22.05 -11.20
CA LYS A 163 -4.10 23.33 -11.04
C LYS A 163 -5.33 23.42 -11.95
N ASN A 164 -5.20 22.99 -13.20
CA ASN A 164 -6.31 23.03 -14.14
C ASN A 164 -7.40 22.00 -13.82
N ILE A 165 -6.99 20.82 -13.39
CA ILE A 165 -7.91 19.76 -12.97
C ILE A 165 -8.71 20.23 -11.75
N ALA A 166 -8.06 20.73 -10.70
CA ALA A 166 -8.73 21.26 -9.50
C ALA A 166 -9.75 22.34 -9.83
N LYS A 167 -9.37 23.30 -10.67
CA LYS A 167 -10.28 24.36 -11.15
C LYS A 167 -11.52 23.79 -11.85
N HIS A 168 -11.34 22.84 -12.77
CA HIS A 168 -12.45 22.26 -13.51
C HIS A 168 -13.37 21.41 -12.62
N ILE A 169 -12.82 20.69 -11.64
CA ILE A 169 -13.63 19.97 -10.65
C ILE A 169 -14.54 20.96 -9.90
N VAL A 170 -13.96 22.06 -9.37
CA VAL A 170 -14.74 23.07 -8.65
C VAL A 170 -15.80 23.71 -9.53
N GLN A 171 -15.49 24.02 -10.77
CA GLN A 171 -16.46 24.58 -11.72
C GLN A 171 -17.58 23.59 -12.09
N ALA A 172 -17.26 22.31 -12.24
CA ALA A 172 -18.23 21.27 -12.58
C ALA A 172 -19.23 21.06 -11.44
N ARG A 173 -18.74 20.89 -10.19
CA ARG A 173 -19.60 20.63 -9.03
C ARG A 173 -20.53 21.80 -8.67
N GLN A 174 -20.20 23.04 -9.08
CA GLN A 174 -21.11 24.20 -8.94
C GLN A 174 -22.37 24.05 -9.79
N LYS A 175 -22.34 23.25 -10.87
CA LYS A 175 -23.49 23.03 -11.76
C LYS A 175 -24.29 21.78 -11.37
N LYS A 176 -23.58 20.72 -11.02
CA LYS A 176 -24.12 19.43 -10.61
C LYS A 176 -23.10 18.72 -9.75
N GLU A 177 -23.53 18.09 -8.66
CA GLU A 177 -22.70 17.22 -7.82
C GLU A 177 -22.05 16.12 -8.68
N ILE A 178 -20.77 15.84 -8.44
CA ILE A 178 -20.03 14.81 -9.13
C ILE A 178 -20.25 13.50 -8.37
N GLU A 179 -20.88 12.52 -8.97
CA GLU A 179 -21.33 11.30 -8.30
C GLU A 179 -20.59 10.05 -8.77
N THR A 180 -20.19 10.01 -10.05
CA THR A 180 -19.62 8.80 -10.63
C THR A 180 -18.16 8.97 -11.07
N THR A 181 -17.49 7.83 -11.21
CA THR A 181 -16.10 7.77 -11.70
C THR A 181 -16.01 8.29 -13.14
N GLY A 182 -17.03 8.07 -13.96
CA GLY A 182 -17.10 8.58 -15.34
C GLY A 182 -17.21 10.10 -15.37
N GLU A 183 -18.10 10.70 -14.57
CA GLU A 183 -18.21 12.16 -14.49
C GLU A 183 -16.87 12.82 -14.11
N LEU A 184 -16.20 12.28 -13.09
CA LEU A 184 -14.88 12.76 -12.71
C LEU A 184 -13.84 12.56 -13.82
N THR A 185 -13.85 11.40 -14.48
CA THR A 185 -12.93 11.08 -15.58
C THR A 185 -13.08 12.06 -16.74
N GLU A 186 -14.30 12.40 -17.13
CA GLU A 186 -14.55 13.38 -18.21
C GLU A 186 -14.10 14.80 -17.82
N ILE A 187 -14.29 15.22 -16.57
CA ILE A 187 -13.78 16.51 -16.09
C ILE A 187 -12.25 16.55 -16.16
N ILE A 188 -11.57 15.50 -15.70
CA ILE A 188 -10.10 15.39 -15.78
C ILE A 188 -9.65 15.42 -17.23
N ARG A 189 -10.31 14.64 -18.10
CA ARG A 189 -10.01 14.56 -19.53
C ARG A 189 -10.14 15.91 -20.22
N ALA A 190 -11.19 16.68 -19.91
CA ALA A 190 -11.39 18.03 -20.42
C ALA A 190 -10.31 19.03 -19.93
N SER A 191 -9.71 18.76 -18.77
CA SER A 191 -8.68 19.61 -18.15
C SER A 191 -7.30 19.46 -18.77
N ILE A 192 -7.06 18.39 -19.57
CA ILE A 192 -5.75 18.05 -20.12
C ILE A 192 -5.76 18.25 -21.65
N PRO A 193 -4.76 18.96 -22.22
CA PRO A 193 -4.69 19.17 -23.67
C PRO A 193 -4.73 17.87 -24.48
N ALA A 194 -5.48 17.85 -25.59
CA ALA A 194 -5.66 16.66 -26.45
C ALA A 194 -4.34 16.04 -26.91
N LYS A 195 -3.35 16.86 -27.27
CA LYS A 195 -2.01 16.39 -27.69
C LYS A 195 -1.30 15.57 -26.60
N VAL A 196 -1.48 15.94 -25.33
CA VAL A 196 -0.89 15.21 -24.19
C VAL A 196 -1.61 13.90 -23.93
N ARG A 197 -2.94 13.90 -24.04
CA ARG A 197 -3.77 12.68 -23.86
C ARG A 197 -3.45 11.61 -24.90
N ALA A 198 -3.08 12.01 -26.10
CA ALA A 198 -2.76 11.07 -27.20
C ALA A 198 -1.46 10.28 -26.99
N THR A 199 -0.51 10.81 -26.19
CA THR A 199 0.82 10.21 -25.99
C THR A 199 1.06 9.65 -24.59
N GLY A 200 0.12 9.86 -23.67
CA GLY A 200 0.22 9.42 -22.26
C GLY A 200 -0.62 8.18 -21.95
N GLY A 201 -0.49 7.71 -20.72
CA GLY A 201 -1.42 6.72 -20.15
C GLY A 201 -2.81 7.34 -19.89
N HIS A 202 -3.70 6.58 -19.25
CA HIS A 202 -5.05 7.06 -18.95
C HIS A 202 -5.03 8.37 -18.15
N PRO A 203 -5.70 9.44 -18.60
CA PRO A 203 -5.58 10.79 -18.02
C PRO A 203 -6.03 10.87 -16.56
N ALA A 204 -7.01 10.06 -16.16
CA ALA A 204 -7.52 10.05 -14.80
C ALA A 204 -6.63 9.32 -13.78
N LYS A 205 -5.68 8.47 -14.23
CA LYS A 205 -4.89 7.60 -13.35
C LYS A 205 -4.28 8.34 -12.16
N ARG A 206 -3.64 9.49 -12.42
CA ARG A 206 -2.92 10.26 -11.39
C ARG A 206 -3.85 10.95 -10.39
N THR A 207 -4.96 11.50 -10.89
CA THR A 207 -5.96 12.15 -10.03
C THR A 207 -6.70 11.13 -9.16
N PHE A 208 -7.05 9.96 -9.70
CA PHE A 208 -7.64 8.86 -8.92
C PHE A 208 -6.68 8.36 -7.84
N GLN A 209 -5.40 8.18 -8.19
CA GLN A 209 -4.36 7.86 -7.19
C GLN A 209 -4.29 8.92 -6.10
N ALA A 210 -4.32 10.21 -6.45
CA ALA A 210 -4.23 11.30 -5.49
C ALA A 210 -5.39 11.32 -4.49
N ILE A 211 -6.63 11.16 -5.00
CA ILE A 211 -7.84 11.12 -4.17
C ILE A 211 -7.81 9.88 -3.27
N ARG A 212 -7.42 8.73 -3.78
CA ARG A 212 -7.29 7.48 -3.03
C ARG A 212 -6.29 7.60 -1.88
N ILE A 213 -5.11 8.14 -2.15
CA ILE A 213 -4.04 8.35 -1.15
C ILE A 213 -4.54 9.30 -0.04
N GLU A 214 -5.17 10.41 -0.40
CA GLU A 214 -5.72 11.36 0.57
C GLU A 214 -6.80 10.70 1.43
N LEU A 215 -7.79 10.05 0.80
CA LEU A 215 -8.93 9.43 1.47
C LEU A 215 -8.50 8.36 2.48
N ASN A 216 -7.57 7.50 2.09
CA ASN A 216 -7.14 6.37 2.89
C ASN A 216 -5.87 6.66 3.72
N ARG A 217 -5.34 7.89 3.68
CA ARG A 217 -4.12 8.31 4.39
C ARG A 217 -2.92 7.40 4.12
N GLU A 218 -2.83 6.86 2.90
CA GLU A 218 -1.92 5.75 2.58
C GLU A 218 -0.46 6.07 2.90
N LEU A 219 0.02 7.28 2.58
CA LEU A 219 1.41 7.68 2.80
C LEU A 219 1.70 7.99 4.28
N ASP A 220 0.77 8.63 5.00
CA ASP A 220 0.95 8.94 6.42
C ASP A 220 1.01 7.64 7.23
N VAL A 221 0.05 6.74 7.00
CA VAL A 221 0.00 5.43 7.64
C VAL A 221 1.29 4.64 7.38
N LEU A 222 1.78 4.65 6.13
CA LEU A 222 3.03 3.97 5.79
C LEU A 222 4.23 4.57 6.53
N GLU A 223 4.37 5.89 6.51
CA GLU A 223 5.51 6.57 7.14
C GLU A 223 5.55 6.35 8.65
N ASP A 224 4.40 6.44 9.31
CA ASP A 224 4.27 6.29 10.77
C ASP A 224 4.47 4.84 11.25
N SER A 225 4.17 3.86 10.39
CA SER A 225 4.17 2.43 10.78
C SER A 225 5.54 1.76 10.67
N ILE A 226 6.42 2.19 9.77
CA ILE A 226 7.68 1.47 9.47
C ILE A 226 8.56 1.30 10.70
N ASP A 227 8.73 2.34 11.51
CA ASP A 227 9.59 2.28 12.68
C ASP A 227 9.03 1.32 13.74
N THR A 228 7.72 1.35 13.94
CA THR A 228 7.00 0.43 14.83
C THR A 228 7.13 -1.03 14.36
N MET A 229 7.00 -1.27 13.05
CA MET A 229 7.22 -2.61 12.49
C MET A 229 8.65 -3.11 12.75
N ILE A 230 9.66 -2.26 12.52
CA ILE A 230 11.07 -2.62 12.80
C ILE A 230 11.27 -2.91 14.29
N GLU A 231 10.61 -2.17 15.19
CA GLU A 231 10.68 -2.42 16.64
C GLU A 231 10.11 -3.77 17.02
N ARG A 232 9.03 -4.21 16.37
CA ARG A 232 8.34 -5.49 16.61
C ARG A 232 9.03 -6.70 15.97
N LEU A 233 10.03 -6.51 15.13
CA LEU A 233 10.83 -7.64 14.64
C LEU A 233 11.72 -8.23 15.74
N ALA A 234 11.90 -9.52 15.73
CA ALA A 234 12.97 -10.21 16.45
C ALA A 234 14.34 -9.91 15.80
N PRO A 235 15.47 -10.05 16.52
CA PRO A 235 16.78 -9.97 15.89
C PRO A 235 16.93 -10.94 14.71
N GLY A 236 17.40 -10.44 13.55
CA GLY A 236 17.44 -11.18 12.30
C GLY A 236 16.09 -11.28 11.57
N GLY A 237 15.01 -10.75 12.15
CA GLY A 237 13.70 -10.66 11.51
C GLY A 237 13.69 -9.63 10.38
N ARG A 238 12.81 -9.81 9.40
CA ARG A 238 12.78 -9.00 8.17
C ARG A 238 11.46 -8.29 7.94
N LEU A 239 11.57 -7.04 7.46
CA LEU A 239 10.46 -6.24 6.96
C LEU A 239 10.59 -6.14 5.44
N SER A 240 9.62 -6.69 4.72
CA SER A 240 9.55 -6.70 3.26
C SER A 240 8.36 -5.88 2.78
N ILE A 241 8.58 -4.85 1.96
CA ILE A 241 7.53 -3.95 1.50
C ILE A 241 7.56 -3.85 -0.02
N ILE A 242 6.42 -4.17 -0.65
CA ILE A 242 6.16 -3.95 -2.08
C ILE A 242 5.47 -2.60 -2.23
N THR A 243 5.98 -1.75 -3.10
CA THR A 243 5.44 -0.43 -3.44
C THR A 243 5.10 -0.36 -4.91
N PHE A 244 4.08 0.46 -5.29
CA PHE A 244 3.61 0.57 -6.68
C PHE A 244 3.78 1.95 -7.29
N HIS A 245 4.18 2.95 -6.51
CA HIS A 245 4.48 4.29 -7.02
C HIS A 245 5.66 4.95 -6.31
N SER A 246 6.13 6.05 -6.91
CA SER A 246 7.34 6.77 -6.50
C SER A 246 7.31 7.30 -5.06
N LEU A 247 6.15 7.71 -4.57
CA LEU A 247 5.99 8.29 -3.24
C LEU A 247 6.16 7.22 -2.15
N GLU A 248 5.49 6.07 -2.30
CA GLU A 248 5.69 4.92 -1.39
C GLU A 248 7.15 4.47 -1.37
N ASP A 249 7.75 4.25 -2.55
CA ASP A 249 9.14 3.79 -2.66
C ASP A 249 10.13 4.77 -2.00
N ARG A 250 9.85 6.07 -2.11
CA ARG A 250 10.65 7.13 -1.47
C ARG A 250 10.57 7.06 0.06
N ILE A 251 9.37 6.89 0.61
CA ILE A 251 9.15 6.76 2.07
C ILE A 251 9.90 5.52 2.59
N VAL A 252 9.63 4.35 2.02
CA VAL A 252 10.26 3.09 2.44
C VAL A 252 11.79 3.17 2.37
N LYS A 253 12.33 3.65 1.24
CA LYS A 253 13.77 3.84 1.05
C LYS A 253 14.37 4.74 2.12
N ASN A 254 13.74 5.89 2.39
CA ASN A 254 14.26 6.86 3.33
C ASN A 254 14.18 6.34 4.77
N ARG A 255 13.05 5.73 5.18
CA ARG A 255 12.87 5.18 6.52
C ARG A 255 13.85 4.02 6.78
N PHE A 256 14.05 3.11 5.82
CA PHE A 256 15.03 2.03 5.94
C PHE A 256 16.45 2.58 6.10
N ARG A 257 16.84 3.59 5.31
CA ARG A 257 18.15 4.24 5.44
C ARG A 257 18.33 4.95 6.78
N THR A 258 17.30 5.62 7.28
CA THR A 258 17.34 6.27 8.59
C THR A 258 17.48 5.25 9.72
N ASN A 259 16.83 4.09 9.63
CA ASN A 259 16.96 3.02 10.62
C ASN A 259 18.32 2.31 10.54
N GLU A 260 18.93 2.19 9.35
CA GLU A 260 20.29 1.68 9.18
C GLU A 260 21.34 2.68 9.69
N ASN A 261 21.19 3.96 9.34
CA ASN A 261 22.11 5.03 9.68
C ASN A 261 21.37 6.19 10.36
N PRO A 262 21.01 6.06 11.65
CA PRO A 262 20.16 7.05 12.33
C PRO A 262 20.93 8.29 12.82
N CYS A 263 22.25 8.38 12.55
CA CYS A 263 23.07 9.50 12.97
C CYS A 263 22.60 10.82 12.35
N ILE A 264 22.44 11.85 13.20
CA ILE A 264 22.07 13.22 12.82
C ILE A 264 23.19 14.24 13.06
N CYS A 265 24.38 13.78 13.43
CA CYS A 265 25.54 14.66 13.59
C CYS A 265 25.93 15.26 12.22
N PRO A 266 26.47 16.49 12.21
CA PRO A 266 27.07 17.05 11.01
C PRO A 266 28.15 16.09 10.44
N PRO A 267 28.30 16.00 9.11
CA PRO A 267 29.24 15.05 8.47
C PRO A 267 30.71 15.27 8.85
N ASP A 268 31.08 16.50 9.23
CA ASP A 268 32.41 16.94 9.63
C ASP A 268 32.73 16.71 11.12
N PHE A 269 31.79 16.19 11.89
CA PHE A 269 32.04 15.83 13.28
C PHE A 269 32.98 14.61 13.37
N PRO A 270 34.10 14.71 14.15
CA PRO A 270 35.08 13.62 14.24
C PRO A 270 34.54 12.38 14.95
N VAL A 271 33.52 12.53 15.81
CA VAL A 271 32.88 11.43 16.56
C VAL A 271 31.39 11.68 16.67
N CYS A 272 30.61 10.63 16.53
CA CYS A 272 29.16 10.70 16.70
C CYS A 272 28.80 10.98 18.19
N VAL A 273 28.05 12.05 18.41
CA VAL A 273 27.59 12.48 19.76
C VAL A 273 26.08 12.37 19.95
N CYS A 274 25.31 11.99 18.92
CA CYS A 274 23.85 11.93 19.01
C CYS A 274 23.32 10.70 19.75
N GLY A 275 24.17 9.70 20.02
CA GLY A 275 23.81 8.48 20.74
C GLY A 275 22.85 7.54 20.01
N ARG A 276 22.42 7.88 18.79
CA ARG A 276 21.51 7.04 17.98
C ARG A 276 22.24 5.80 17.47
N LYS A 277 21.61 4.63 17.61
CA LYS A 277 22.17 3.36 17.15
C LYS A 277 21.38 2.83 15.97
N SER A 278 22.09 2.16 15.07
CA SER A 278 21.45 1.40 13.98
C SER A 278 20.48 0.38 14.55
N ARG A 279 19.32 0.24 13.90
CA ARG A 279 18.31 -0.78 14.23
C ARG A 279 18.43 -2.02 13.35
N GLY A 280 19.31 -1.97 12.33
CA GLY A 280 19.46 -3.07 11.39
C GLY A 280 20.15 -2.64 10.11
N ARG A 281 19.91 -3.39 9.04
CA ARG A 281 20.54 -3.14 7.73
C ARG A 281 19.55 -3.22 6.58
N VAL A 282 19.78 -2.42 5.55
CA VAL A 282 19.05 -2.48 4.28
C VAL A 282 19.60 -3.66 3.45
N ILE A 283 18.80 -4.68 3.24
CA ILE A 283 19.17 -5.85 2.43
C ILE A 283 19.16 -5.47 0.93
N THR A 284 18.12 -4.76 0.50
CA THR A 284 17.95 -4.35 -0.91
C THR A 284 18.42 -2.93 -1.14
N ARG A 285 19.69 -2.70 -1.44
CA ARG A 285 20.18 -1.34 -1.81
C ARG A 285 19.52 -0.83 -3.08
N LYS A 286 19.30 -1.71 -4.07
CA LYS A 286 18.42 -1.50 -5.21
C LYS A 286 17.15 -2.32 -4.97
N PRO A 287 15.95 -1.83 -5.33
CA PRO A 287 14.74 -2.61 -5.16
C PRO A 287 14.79 -3.85 -6.06
N ILE A 288 14.16 -4.93 -5.61
CA ILE A 288 13.86 -6.08 -6.47
C ILE A 288 12.69 -5.68 -7.36
N LEU A 289 12.78 -5.94 -8.65
CA LEU A 289 11.78 -5.62 -9.65
C LEU A 289 11.17 -6.93 -10.20
N PRO A 290 9.91 -6.88 -10.67
CA PRO A 290 9.30 -8.03 -11.33
C PRO A 290 10.09 -8.39 -12.61
N THR A 291 10.08 -9.66 -12.95
CA THR A 291 10.68 -10.17 -14.19
C THR A 291 9.85 -9.76 -15.41
N ASP A 292 10.45 -9.75 -16.60
CA ASP A 292 9.73 -9.48 -17.85
C ASP A 292 8.55 -10.47 -18.02
N GLN A 293 8.75 -11.74 -17.69
CA GLN A 293 7.70 -12.75 -17.71
C GLN A 293 6.55 -12.40 -16.76
N GLU A 294 6.85 -11.98 -15.52
CA GLU A 294 5.79 -11.58 -14.57
C GLU A 294 5.02 -10.36 -15.09
N MET A 295 5.71 -9.39 -15.69
CA MET A 295 5.06 -8.19 -16.26
C MET A 295 4.17 -8.50 -17.46
N GLU A 296 4.48 -9.54 -18.24
CA GLU A 296 3.63 -10.03 -19.32
C GLU A 296 2.39 -10.76 -18.78
N GLU A 297 2.57 -11.65 -17.80
CA GLU A 297 1.49 -12.43 -17.19
C GLU A 297 0.59 -11.59 -16.27
N ASN A 298 1.17 -10.60 -15.56
CA ASN A 298 0.50 -9.71 -14.64
C ASN A 298 0.90 -8.24 -14.87
N PRO A 299 0.25 -7.52 -15.80
CA PRO A 299 0.58 -6.11 -16.09
C PRO A 299 0.51 -5.16 -14.88
N ARG A 300 -0.18 -5.55 -13.80
CA ARG A 300 -0.25 -4.78 -12.55
C ARG A 300 1.08 -4.75 -11.81
N SER A 301 1.96 -5.74 -12.02
CA SER A 301 3.30 -5.81 -11.42
C SER A 301 4.27 -4.76 -11.97
N LYS A 302 4.02 -4.20 -13.14
CA LYS A 302 4.95 -3.35 -13.91
C LYS A 302 5.61 -2.21 -13.12
N SER A 303 4.94 -1.66 -12.12
CA SER A 303 5.47 -0.58 -11.29
C SER A 303 5.94 -1.05 -9.91
N ALA A 304 5.84 -2.33 -9.62
CA ALA A 304 6.17 -2.90 -8.32
C ALA A 304 7.67 -2.82 -8.01
N LYS A 305 7.97 -2.58 -6.73
CA LYS A 305 9.34 -2.56 -6.20
C LYS A 305 9.34 -3.16 -4.80
N LEU A 306 10.09 -4.22 -4.60
CA LEU A 306 10.26 -4.82 -3.29
C LEU A 306 11.52 -4.27 -2.60
N ARG A 307 11.36 -3.83 -1.35
CA ARG A 307 12.46 -3.45 -0.46
C ARG A 307 12.42 -4.26 0.81
N VAL A 308 13.62 -4.61 1.29
CA VAL A 308 13.80 -5.48 2.47
C VAL A 308 14.77 -4.85 3.45
N PHE A 309 14.39 -4.85 4.72
CA PHE A 309 15.20 -4.44 5.87
C PHE A 309 15.30 -5.62 6.85
N GLU A 310 16.48 -5.80 7.47
CA GLU A 310 16.71 -6.82 8.49
C GLU A 310 17.09 -6.16 9.80
N LYS A 311 16.42 -6.53 10.88
CA LYS A 311 16.72 -6.03 12.24
C LYS A 311 18.00 -6.67 12.78
N SER A 312 18.81 -5.87 13.49
CA SER A 312 20.05 -6.32 14.17
C SER A 312 19.74 -7.14 15.40
#